data_8a73631ede22ddfeae10b486413e1b6e
#
_entry.id   8a73631ede22ddfeae10b486413e1b6e
#
_cell.length_a   1.000
_cell.length_b   1.000
_cell.length_c   1.000
_cell.angle_alpha   90.00
_cell.angle_beta   90.00
_cell.angle_gamma   90.00
#
_symmetry.space_group_name_H-M   'P 1'
#
loop_
_entity.id
_entity.type
_entity.pdbx_description
1 polymer ?
#
loop_
_entity_poly.entity_id
_entity_poly.type
_entity_poly.pdbx_seq_one_letter_code
_entity_poly.pdbx_strand_id
1 'polypeptide(L)'
;MARMIKPLANLYEQLRRLPGVGSKTAMRLAYHIIDMPADEVQQLAAALQNAKQEIHYCSKCYNLTDGDICEICRDSSRDQFTICVVEQPQDIAAMERSHGYRGLYHVLHGVLSPLDGIGPDKLRIKELFQRLQSESISEIIIATNSDVEGEATATYLAQLLKPIGITVSRIAHGLPMGCLLYTS
;
A
#
# COMPACT_ATOMS: atom_id res chain seq x y z
N MET A 1 -14.55 -16.56 33.50
CA MET A 1 -14.19 -15.22 32.96
C MET A 1 -14.79 -14.18 33.87
N ALA A 2 -14.00 -13.24 34.40
CA ALA A 2 -14.51 -12.13 35.18
C ALA A 2 -15.52 -11.33 34.33
N ARG A 3 -16.66 -10.96 34.94
CA ARG A 3 -17.77 -10.27 34.26
C ARG A 3 -17.34 -8.84 33.96
N MET A 4 -16.84 -8.59 32.74
CA MET A 4 -16.52 -7.23 32.28
C MET A 4 -17.80 -6.38 32.21
N ILE A 5 -17.72 -5.10 32.59
CA ILE A 5 -18.81 -4.16 32.34
C ILE A 5 -18.95 -3.91 30.84
N LYS A 6 -20.18 -3.70 30.39
CA LYS A 6 -20.51 -3.60 28.93
C LYS A 6 -19.64 -2.62 28.15
N PRO A 7 -19.39 -1.37 28.61
CA PRO A 7 -18.57 -0.42 27.87
C PRO A 7 -17.13 -0.91 27.65
N LEU A 8 -16.52 -1.50 28.68
CA LEU A 8 -15.17 -2.06 28.59
C LEU A 8 -15.10 -3.25 27.65
N ALA A 9 -16.11 -4.14 27.71
CA ALA A 9 -16.19 -5.28 26.81
C ALA A 9 -16.32 -4.83 25.35
N ASN A 10 -17.14 -3.83 25.05
CA ASN A 10 -17.29 -3.29 23.70
C ASN A 10 -15.97 -2.69 23.18
N LEU A 11 -15.27 -1.87 23.97
CA LEU A 11 -13.97 -1.30 23.59
C LEU A 11 -12.95 -2.42 23.31
N TYR A 12 -12.85 -3.38 24.21
CA TYR A 12 -11.98 -4.55 24.06
C TYR A 12 -12.24 -5.31 22.75
N GLU A 13 -13.50 -5.61 22.43
CA GLU A 13 -13.85 -6.32 21.21
C GLU A 13 -13.52 -5.51 19.94
N GLN A 14 -13.70 -4.18 19.94
CA GLN A 14 -13.31 -3.36 18.79
C GLN A 14 -11.79 -3.36 18.61
N LEU A 15 -11.03 -3.25 19.68
CA LEU A 15 -9.56 -3.29 19.61
C LEU A 15 -9.03 -4.65 19.12
N ARG A 16 -9.70 -5.76 19.48
CA ARG A 16 -9.35 -7.10 18.99
C ARG A 16 -9.52 -7.29 17.48
N ARG A 17 -10.35 -6.48 16.85
CA ARG A 17 -10.58 -6.55 15.39
C ARG A 17 -9.42 -5.95 14.59
N LEU A 18 -8.51 -5.24 15.24
CA LEU A 18 -7.34 -4.67 14.58
C LEU A 18 -6.31 -5.78 14.32
N PRO A 19 -5.73 -5.83 13.09
CA PRO A 19 -4.73 -6.83 12.76
C PRO A 19 -3.51 -6.70 13.68
N GLY A 20 -2.97 -7.82 14.16
CA GLY A 20 -1.86 -7.86 15.11
C GLY A 20 -2.23 -7.58 16.57
N VAL A 21 -3.49 -7.24 16.87
CA VAL A 21 -3.95 -6.99 18.25
C VAL A 21 -4.60 -8.25 18.82
N GLY A 22 -3.81 -9.03 19.56
CA GLY A 22 -4.30 -10.20 20.31
C GLY A 22 -5.04 -9.82 21.60
N SER A 23 -5.68 -10.79 22.24
CA SER A 23 -6.50 -10.59 23.45
C SER A 23 -5.78 -9.87 24.59
N LYS A 24 -4.50 -10.20 24.85
CA LYS A 24 -3.70 -9.57 25.89
C LYS A 24 -3.43 -8.10 25.59
N THR A 25 -3.07 -7.80 24.35
CA THR A 25 -2.80 -6.43 23.88
C THR A 25 -4.07 -5.58 23.88
N ALA A 26 -5.20 -6.13 23.39
CA ALA A 26 -6.48 -5.44 23.38
C ALA A 26 -6.92 -5.05 24.80
N MET A 27 -6.75 -5.97 25.78
CA MET A 27 -7.08 -5.69 27.17
C MET A 27 -6.23 -4.56 27.74
N ARG A 28 -4.91 -4.59 27.50
CA ARG A 28 -3.99 -3.55 27.94
C ARG A 28 -4.31 -2.18 27.35
N LEU A 29 -4.62 -2.15 26.04
CA LEU A 29 -5.04 -0.92 25.35
C LEU A 29 -6.37 -0.38 25.88
N ALA A 30 -7.35 -1.27 26.15
CA ALA A 30 -8.64 -0.86 26.66
C ALA A 30 -8.52 -0.18 28.04
N TYR A 31 -7.75 -0.74 28.96
CA TYR A 31 -7.50 -0.11 30.26
C TYR A 31 -6.73 1.20 30.12
N HIS A 32 -5.71 1.23 29.26
CA HIS A 32 -4.95 2.46 29.00
C HIS A 32 -5.86 3.60 28.52
N ILE A 33 -6.76 3.32 27.56
CA ILE A 33 -7.71 4.32 27.04
C ILE A 33 -8.66 4.82 28.13
N ILE A 34 -9.07 3.97 29.09
CA ILE A 34 -9.91 4.38 30.20
C ILE A 34 -9.17 5.32 31.15
N ASP A 35 -7.88 5.10 31.34
CA ASP A 35 -7.03 5.92 32.21
C ASP A 35 -6.57 7.23 31.55
N MET A 36 -6.74 7.37 30.22
CA MET A 36 -6.40 8.60 29.47
C MET A 36 -7.35 9.75 29.84
N PRO A 37 -6.87 11.01 29.78
CA PRO A 37 -7.71 12.20 29.84
C PRO A 37 -8.81 12.18 28.76
N ALA A 38 -9.99 12.69 29.07
CA ALA A 38 -11.14 12.66 28.17
C ALA A 38 -10.91 13.39 26.84
N ASP A 39 -10.14 14.47 26.87
CA ASP A 39 -9.76 15.25 25.69
C ASP A 39 -8.82 14.48 24.76
N GLU A 40 -7.87 13.72 25.30
CA GLU A 40 -7.00 12.84 24.50
C GLU A 40 -7.79 11.71 23.83
N VAL A 41 -8.77 11.12 24.53
CA VAL A 41 -9.67 10.10 23.97
C VAL A 41 -10.51 10.70 22.84
N GLN A 42 -11.01 11.92 23.00
CA GLN A 42 -11.74 12.62 21.94
C GLN A 42 -10.86 12.90 20.71
N GLN A 43 -9.61 13.34 20.93
CA GLN A 43 -8.66 13.55 19.84
C GLN A 43 -8.37 12.25 19.06
N LEU A 44 -8.15 11.15 19.77
CA LEU A 44 -7.96 9.85 19.14
C LEU A 44 -9.18 9.41 18.31
N ALA A 45 -10.37 9.55 18.89
CA ALA A 45 -11.61 9.21 18.19
C ALA A 45 -11.82 10.09 16.94
N ALA A 46 -11.59 11.39 17.05
CA ALA A 46 -11.66 12.33 15.93
C ALA A 46 -10.63 11.99 14.85
N ALA A 47 -9.39 11.68 15.22
CA ALA A 47 -8.34 11.30 14.26
C ALA A 47 -8.72 10.06 13.46
N LEU A 48 -9.31 9.03 14.09
CA LEU A 48 -9.79 7.83 13.41
C LEU A 48 -10.94 8.13 12.43
N GLN A 49 -11.87 8.97 12.82
CA GLN A 49 -13.00 9.36 11.99
C GLN A 49 -12.55 10.21 10.79
N ASN A 50 -11.73 11.23 11.03
CA ASN A 50 -11.24 12.14 10.00
C ASN A 50 -10.38 11.39 8.98
N ALA A 51 -9.45 10.53 9.43
CA ALA A 51 -8.65 9.72 8.54
C ALA A 51 -9.51 8.85 7.60
N LYS A 52 -10.61 8.28 8.12
CA LYS A 52 -11.52 7.45 7.30
C LYS A 52 -12.38 8.27 6.34
N GLN A 53 -12.69 9.52 6.68
CA GLN A 53 -13.54 10.40 5.86
C GLN A 53 -12.76 11.18 4.81
N GLU A 54 -11.55 11.65 5.15
CA GLU A 54 -10.77 12.56 4.32
C GLU A 54 -9.78 11.83 3.41
N ILE A 55 -9.25 10.65 3.84
CA ILE A 55 -8.30 9.90 3.03
C ILE A 55 -9.03 9.06 1.98
N HIS A 56 -8.69 9.28 0.72
CA HIS A 56 -9.17 8.51 -0.42
C HIS A 56 -8.04 8.23 -1.41
N TYR A 57 -8.36 7.64 -2.55
CA TYR A 57 -7.37 7.31 -3.56
C TYR A 57 -7.20 8.43 -4.58
N CYS A 58 -5.96 8.73 -4.91
CA CYS A 58 -5.59 9.65 -5.99
C CYS A 58 -6.22 9.20 -7.30
N SER A 59 -6.88 10.09 -8.02
CA SER A 59 -7.55 9.81 -9.30
C SER A 59 -6.59 9.33 -10.40
N LYS A 60 -5.28 9.63 -10.29
CA LYS A 60 -4.25 9.23 -11.27
C LYS A 60 -3.54 7.92 -10.92
N CYS A 61 -3.01 7.81 -9.70
CA CYS A 61 -2.08 6.73 -9.35
C CYS A 61 -2.59 5.76 -8.30
N TYR A 62 -3.76 6.03 -7.71
CA TYR A 62 -4.38 5.23 -6.66
C TYR A 62 -3.59 5.17 -5.34
N ASN A 63 -2.62 6.07 -5.13
CA ASN A 63 -2.03 6.31 -3.82
C ASN A 63 -3.03 6.99 -2.88
N LEU A 64 -2.78 6.95 -1.58
CA LEU A 64 -3.58 7.68 -0.60
C LEU A 64 -3.37 9.19 -0.73
N THR A 65 -4.45 9.96 -0.60
CA THR A 65 -4.45 11.43 -0.65
C THR A 65 -5.67 11.99 0.09
N ASP A 66 -5.61 13.23 0.48
CA ASP A 66 -6.70 14.06 1.00
C ASP A 66 -7.29 15.00 -0.08
N GLY A 67 -6.70 15.02 -1.28
CA GLY A 67 -7.15 15.80 -2.45
C GLY A 67 -7.35 14.89 -3.66
N ASP A 68 -7.93 15.41 -4.75
CA ASP A 68 -8.17 14.63 -5.97
C ASP A 68 -6.90 13.98 -6.53
N ILE A 69 -5.77 14.71 -6.51
CA ILE A 69 -4.47 14.25 -7.01
C ILE A 69 -3.44 14.36 -5.88
N CYS A 70 -2.70 13.27 -5.60
CA CYS A 70 -1.68 13.23 -4.56
C CYS A 70 -0.47 14.14 -4.89
N GLU A 71 0.32 14.47 -3.88
CA GLU A 71 1.50 15.33 -4.00
C GLU A 71 2.48 14.83 -5.06
N ILE A 72 2.73 13.52 -5.12
CA ILE A 72 3.64 12.90 -6.10
C ILE A 72 3.16 13.15 -7.54
N CYS A 73 1.87 12.94 -7.82
CA CYS A 73 1.31 13.17 -9.16
C CYS A 73 1.18 14.64 -9.52
N ARG A 74 1.18 15.53 -8.52
CA ARG A 74 1.11 16.99 -8.71
C ARG A 74 2.49 17.61 -8.93
N ASP A 75 3.55 16.95 -8.50
CA ASP A 75 4.92 17.44 -8.62
C ASP A 75 5.45 17.32 -10.05
N SER A 76 5.41 18.43 -10.78
CA SER A 76 5.91 18.50 -12.16
C SER A 76 7.44 18.42 -12.29
N SER A 77 8.19 18.50 -11.18
CA SER A 77 9.64 18.33 -11.18
C SER A 77 10.08 16.86 -11.27
N ARG A 78 9.15 15.93 -11.10
CA ARG A 78 9.41 14.49 -11.22
C ARG A 78 9.46 14.07 -12.69
N ASP A 79 10.13 12.96 -12.95
CA ASP A 79 10.10 12.33 -14.26
C ASP A 79 8.68 11.85 -14.60
N GLN A 80 8.08 12.47 -15.61
CA GLN A 80 6.70 12.20 -16.03
C GLN A 80 6.61 11.03 -17.03
N PHE A 81 7.75 10.46 -17.43
CA PHE A 81 7.82 9.40 -18.45
C PHE A 81 8.02 8.01 -17.87
N THR A 82 8.31 7.90 -16.57
CA THR A 82 8.55 6.63 -15.89
C THR A 82 7.53 6.41 -14.79
N ILE A 83 6.87 5.23 -14.79
CA ILE A 83 5.94 4.81 -13.74
C ILE A 83 6.49 3.58 -13.01
N CYS A 84 6.59 3.66 -11.69
CA CYS A 84 6.82 2.51 -10.83
C CYS A 84 5.48 1.92 -10.36
N VAL A 85 5.22 0.67 -10.72
CA VAL A 85 4.01 -0.06 -10.33
C VAL A 85 4.27 -0.83 -9.06
N VAL A 86 3.49 -0.55 -8.02
CA VAL A 86 3.60 -1.14 -6.68
C VAL A 86 2.30 -1.83 -6.27
N GLU A 87 2.37 -2.72 -5.29
CA GLU A 87 1.21 -3.48 -4.82
C GLU A 87 0.29 -2.64 -3.92
N GLN A 88 0.88 -1.89 -2.98
CA GLN A 88 0.15 -1.16 -1.95
C GLN A 88 0.67 0.28 -1.81
N PRO A 89 -0.16 1.22 -1.29
CA PRO A 89 0.28 2.61 -1.05
C PRO A 89 1.48 2.72 -0.10
N GLN A 90 1.61 1.81 0.85
CA GLN A 90 2.74 1.78 1.79
C GLN A 90 4.09 1.51 1.12
N ASP A 91 4.09 0.84 -0.02
CA ASP A 91 5.32 0.57 -0.79
C ASP A 91 5.90 1.86 -1.35
N ILE A 92 5.03 2.79 -1.77
CA ILE A 92 5.45 4.15 -2.18
C ILE A 92 6.20 4.84 -1.05
N ALA A 93 5.66 4.81 0.18
CA ALA A 93 6.31 5.42 1.32
C ALA A 93 7.68 4.79 1.63
N ALA A 94 7.85 3.50 1.38
CA ALA A 94 9.13 2.82 1.53
C ALA A 94 10.14 3.27 0.46
N MET A 95 9.70 3.38 -0.80
CA MET A 95 10.54 3.83 -1.92
C MET A 95 10.94 5.30 -1.80
N GLU A 96 10.02 6.18 -1.43
CA GLU A 96 10.31 7.61 -1.23
C GLU A 96 11.35 7.85 -0.13
N ARG A 97 11.37 7.02 0.93
CA ARG A 97 12.41 7.10 1.97
C ARG A 97 13.82 6.80 1.44
N SER A 98 13.94 6.04 0.37
CA SER A 98 15.25 5.75 -0.24
C SER A 98 15.84 6.93 -1.03
N HIS A 99 14.99 7.90 -1.41
CA HIS A 99 15.31 9.03 -2.29
C HIS A 99 15.95 8.62 -3.63
N GLY A 100 15.92 7.34 -3.98
CA GLY A 100 16.55 6.78 -5.19
C GLY A 100 15.67 6.85 -6.43
N TYR A 101 14.37 7.16 -6.29
CA TYR A 101 13.42 7.20 -7.40
C TYR A 101 12.72 8.56 -7.50
N ARG A 102 12.62 9.08 -8.68
CA ARG A 102 12.00 10.39 -8.95
C ARG A 102 10.94 10.37 -10.05
N GLY A 103 10.47 9.22 -10.44
CA GLY A 103 9.36 9.06 -11.36
C GLY A 103 7.99 9.07 -10.66
N LEU A 104 6.97 8.66 -11.39
CA LEU A 104 5.60 8.53 -10.93
C LEU A 104 5.33 7.11 -10.40
N TYR A 105 4.19 6.93 -9.72
CA TYR A 105 3.76 5.63 -9.23
C TYR A 105 2.39 5.24 -9.78
N HIS A 106 2.10 3.94 -9.71
CA HIS A 106 0.75 3.39 -9.87
C HIS A 106 0.56 2.24 -8.87
N VAL A 107 -0.53 2.30 -8.08
CA VAL A 107 -0.82 1.31 -7.05
C VAL A 107 -1.86 0.33 -7.57
N LEU A 108 -1.55 -0.96 -7.51
CA LEU A 108 -2.46 -2.04 -7.95
C LEU A 108 -3.55 -2.37 -6.94
N HIS A 109 -3.34 -2.07 -5.66
CA HIS A 109 -4.16 -2.50 -4.52
C HIS A 109 -4.26 -4.01 -4.33
N GLY A 110 -3.16 -4.72 -4.59
CA GLY A 110 -3.03 -6.15 -4.39
C GLY A 110 -2.16 -6.82 -5.44
N VAL A 111 -2.22 -8.13 -5.45
CA VAL A 111 -1.53 -9.04 -6.38
C VAL A 111 -2.50 -10.08 -6.91
N LEU A 112 -2.16 -10.72 -8.01
CA LEU A 112 -2.91 -11.87 -8.52
C LEU A 112 -2.79 -13.02 -7.53
N SER A 113 -3.91 -13.46 -6.97
CA SER A 113 -3.99 -14.61 -6.07
C SER A 113 -5.20 -15.46 -6.45
N PRO A 114 -5.04 -16.45 -7.34
CA PRO A 114 -6.13 -17.34 -7.73
C PRO A 114 -6.70 -18.12 -6.54
N LEU A 115 -5.88 -18.44 -5.56
CA LEU A 115 -6.31 -19.16 -4.34
C LEU A 115 -7.27 -18.31 -3.50
N ASP A 116 -7.05 -16.99 -3.46
CA ASP A 116 -7.92 -16.03 -2.76
C ASP A 116 -9.01 -15.46 -3.67
N GLY A 117 -9.09 -15.94 -4.91
CA GLY A 117 -10.04 -15.48 -5.93
C GLY A 117 -9.77 -14.04 -6.38
N ILE A 118 -8.52 -13.57 -6.32
CA ILE A 118 -8.10 -12.24 -6.79
C ILE A 118 -7.60 -12.35 -8.22
N GLY A 119 -8.48 -11.99 -9.16
CA GLY A 119 -8.16 -11.88 -10.58
C GLY A 119 -7.73 -10.47 -10.98
N PRO A 120 -7.35 -10.28 -12.26
CA PRO A 120 -6.92 -8.98 -12.79
C PRO A 120 -8.00 -7.89 -12.70
N ASP A 121 -9.26 -8.28 -12.66
CA ASP A 121 -10.44 -7.42 -12.54
C ASP A 121 -10.57 -6.76 -11.16
N LYS A 122 -9.95 -7.35 -10.14
CA LYS A 122 -9.91 -6.81 -8.78
C LYS A 122 -8.73 -5.87 -8.51
N LEU A 123 -7.80 -5.82 -9.45
CA LEU A 123 -6.60 -4.97 -9.38
C LEU A 123 -6.76 -3.73 -10.27
N ARG A 124 -6.01 -2.66 -9.97
CA ARG A 124 -6.01 -1.40 -10.74
C ARG A 124 -5.19 -1.50 -12.05
N ILE A 125 -5.25 -2.66 -12.71
CA ILE A 125 -4.54 -2.92 -13.97
C ILE A 125 -5.22 -2.19 -15.12
N LYS A 126 -6.54 -2.22 -15.19
CA LYS A 126 -7.31 -1.52 -16.21
C LYS A 126 -7.02 -0.03 -16.22
N GLU A 127 -6.96 0.56 -15.03
CA GLU A 127 -6.70 1.98 -14.83
C GLU A 127 -5.25 2.34 -15.19
N LEU A 128 -4.28 1.44 -14.95
CA LEU A 128 -2.92 1.61 -15.46
C LEU A 128 -2.94 1.74 -17.00
N PHE A 129 -3.63 0.85 -17.70
CA PHE A 129 -3.72 0.90 -19.17
C PHE A 129 -4.43 2.14 -19.69
N GLN A 130 -5.48 2.61 -19.02
CA GLN A 130 -6.15 3.87 -19.34
C GLN A 130 -5.17 5.06 -19.24
N ARG A 131 -4.36 5.05 -18.19
CA ARG A 131 -3.33 6.07 -17.97
C ARG A 131 -2.26 6.05 -19.06
N LEU A 132 -1.80 4.87 -19.49
CA LEU A 132 -0.84 4.72 -20.58
C LEU A 132 -1.35 5.21 -21.95
N GLN A 133 -2.67 5.28 -22.13
CA GLN A 133 -3.27 5.85 -23.35
C GLN A 133 -3.30 7.39 -23.32
N SER A 134 -3.32 8.00 -22.15
CA SER A 134 -3.46 9.44 -21.97
C SER A 134 -2.15 10.15 -21.62
N GLU A 135 -1.14 9.43 -21.15
CA GLU A 135 0.16 9.97 -20.74
C GLU A 135 1.28 9.39 -21.60
N SER A 136 2.31 10.18 -21.88
CA SER A 136 3.47 9.74 -22.69
C SER A 136 4.47 8.98 -21.84
N ILE A 137 4.15 7.75 -21.47
CA ILE A 137 5.00 6.90 -20.64
C ILE A 137 5.94 6.08 -21.51
N SER A 138 7.23 6.15 -21.22
CA SER A 138 8.28 5.40 -21.94
C SER A 138 8.75 4.17 -21.18
N GLU A 139 8.65 4.15 -19.85
CA GLU A 139 9.10 3.03 -19.02
C GLU A 139 8.12 2.72 -17.88
N ILE A 140 7.91 1.43 -17.66
CA ILE A 140 7.23 0.88 -16.50
C ILE A 140 8.22 0.04 -15.70
N ILE A 141 8.43 0.41 -14.43
CA ILE A 141 9.21 -0.36 -13.47
C ILE A 141 8.24 -1.15 -12.62
N ILE A 142 8.27 -2.49 -12.68
CA ILE A 142 7.42 -3.34 -11.86
C ILE A 142 8.12 -3.61 -10.54
N ALA A 143 7.51 -3.16 -9.44
CA ALA A 143 8.03 -3.22 -8.08
C ALA A 143 7.08 -4.02 -7.16
N THR A 144 6.61 -5.16 -7.63
CA THR A 144 5.89 -6.14 -6.80
C THR A 144 6.86 -6.93 -5.93
N ASN A 145 6.37 -7.54 -4.86
CA ASN A 145 7.18 -8.37 -3.97
C ASN A 145 7.79 -9.57 -4.69
N SER A 146 8.84 -10.16 -4.10
CA SER A 146 9.53 -11.34 -4.63
C SER A 146 8.88 -12.67 -4.20
N ASP A 147 7.64 -12.64 -3.74
CA ASP A 147 6.86 -13.84 -3.47
C ASP A 147 6.19 -14.40 -4.74
N VAL A 148 5.57 -15.55 -4.63
CA VAL A 148 4.95 -16.25 -5.79
C VAL A 148 3.87 -15.40 -6.46
N GLU A 149 3.08 -14.69 -5.69
CA GLU A 149 1.96 -13.88 -6.19
C GLU A 149 2.44 -12.58 -6.84
N GLY A 150 3.43 -11.92 -6.25
CA GLY A 150 4.08 -10.75 -6.83
C GLY A 150 4.83 -11.08 -8.13
N GLU A 151 5.52 -12.24 -8.19
CA GLU A 151 6.17 -12.74 -9.41
C GLU A 151 5.16 -13.05 -10.52
N ALA A 152 4.05 -13.72 -10.19
CA ALA A 152 2.97 -13.99 -11.11
C ALA A 152 2.35 -12.70 -11.66
N THR A 153 2.12 -11.72 -10.77
CA THR A 153 1.58 -10.40 -11.12
C THR A 153 2.54 -9.64 -12.05
N ALA A 154 3.84 -9.65 -11.74
CA ALA A 154 4.84 -9.01 -12.58
C ALA A 154 4.92 -9.63 -13.97
N THR A 155 4.92 -10.96 -14.05
CA THR A 155 4.94 -11.69 -15.30
C THR A 155 3.69 -11.36 -16.14
N TYR A 156 2.53 -11.34 -15.54
CA TYR A 156 1.28 -10.98 -16.18
C TYR A 156 1.30 -9.55 -16.75
N LEU A 157 1.72 -8.57 -15.93
CA LEU A 157 1.86 -7.18 -16.37
C LEU A 157 2.86 -7.05 -17.53
N ALA A 158 4.03 -7.69 -17.42
CA ALA A 158 5.04 -7.65 -18.47
C ALA A 158 4.52 -8.21 -19.81
N GLN A 159 3.74 -9.29 -19.78
CA GLN A 159 3.11 -9.86 -20.98
C GLN A 159 2.10 -8.90 -21.63
N LEU A 160 1.33 -8.18 -20.83
CA LEU A 160 0.36 -7.21 -21.34
C LEU A 160 1.01 -5.92 -21.86
N LEU A 161 2.11 -5.47 -21.24
CA LEU A 161 2.79 -4.21 -21.57
C LEU A 161 3.73 -4.36 -22.76
N LYS A 162 4.32 -5.54 -22.98
CA LYS A 162 5.28 -5.80 -24.05
C LYS A 162 4.77 -5.46 -25.46
N PRO A 163 3.51 -5.79 -25.84
CA PRO A 163 2.99 -5.47 -27.17
C PRO A 163 2.78 -3.98 -27.43
N ILE A 164 2.73 -3.15 -26.37
CA ILE A 164 2.46 -1.72 -26.47
C ILE A 164 3.73 -0.93 -26.83
N GLY A 165 4.91 -1.56 -26.77
CA GLY A 165 6.18 -0.92 -27.09
C GLY A 165 6.77 -0.06 -25.97
N ILE A 166 6.27 -0.20 -24.75
CA ILE A 166 6.80 0.46 -23.55
C ILE A 166 7.94 -0.39 -22.98
N THR A 167 9.02 0.24 -22.55
CA THR A 167 10.09 -0.43 -21.83
C THR A 167 9.58 -0.93 -20.49
N VAL A 168 9.78 -2.22 -20.21
CA VAL A 168 9.38 -2.83 -18.94
C VAL A 168 10.62 -3.33 -18.22
N SER A 169 10.86 -2.80 -17.04
CA SER A 169 11.93 -3.20 -16.13
C SER A 169 11.35 -3.72 -14.81
N ARG A 170 12.18 -4.38 -14.01
CA ARG A 170 11.81 -4.88 -12.69
C ARG A 170 12.86 -4.47 -11.67
N ILE A 171 12.41 -4.24 -10.44
CA ILE A 171 13.35 -4.08 -9.32
C ILE A 171 14.09 -5.41 -9.14
N ALA A 172 15.43 -5.33 -9.09
CA ALA A 172 16.25 -6.49 -8.80
C ALA A 172 16.04 -6.94 -7.36
N HIS A 173 15.72 -8.21 -7.18
CA HIS A 173 15.70 -8.86 -5.89
C HIS A 173 16.99 -9.67 -5.75
N GLY A 174 17.77 -9.41 -4.69
CA GLY A 174 19.04 -10.08 -4.46
C GLY A 174 19.55 -9.84 -3.05
N LEU A 175 20.55 -10.63 -2.66
CA LEU A 175 21.27 -10.38 -1.42
C LEU A 175 22.05 -9.07 -1.56
N PRO A 176 22.09 -8.21 -0.53
CA PRO A 176 22.92 -7.02 -0.54
C PRO A 176 24.37 -7.37 -0.84
N MET A 177 25.03 -6.59 -1.70
CA MET A 177 26.47 -6.75 -1.92
C MET A 177 27.20 -6.64 -0.58
N GLY A 178 27.93 -7.68 -0.20
CA GLY A 178 28.59 -7.80 1.12
C GLY A 178 27.96 -8.81 2.07
N CYS A 179 26.85 -9.46 1.70
CA CYS A 179 26.33 -10.59 2.45
C CYS A 179 27.24 -11.82 2.22
N LEU A 180 28.13 -12.09 3.18
CA LEU A 180 28.96 -13.31 3.16
C LEU A 180 28.06 -14.51 3.49
N LEU A 181 27.76 -15.33 2.49
CA LEU A 181 27.18 -16.66 2.70
C LEU A 181 28.32 -17.55 3.23
N TYR A 182 28.32 -17.79 4.53
CA TYR A 182 29.12 -18.87 5.10
C TYR A 182 28.42 -20.18 4.81
N THR A 183 28.93 -20.91 3.82
CA THR A 183 28.62 -22.34 3.69
C THR A 183 29.51 -23.07 4.65
N SER A 184 28.95 -23.63 5.71
CA SER A 184 29.58 -24.68 6.54
C SER A 184 29.36 -26.03 5.92
#